data_ca41d94b1a7d6d285f0b0ad6bc87ea89
#
_entry.id   ca41d94b1a7d6d285f0b0ad6bc87ea89
#
_cell.length_a   1.000
_cell.length_b   1.000
_cell.length_c   1.000
_cell.angle_alpha   90.00
_cell.angle_beta   90.00
_cell.angle_gamma   90.00
#
_symmetry.space_group_name_H-M   'P 1'
#
loop_
_entity.id
_entity.type
_entity.pdbx_description
1 polymer ?
#
loop_
_entity_poly.entity_id
_entity_poly.type
_entity_poly.pdbx_seq_one_letter_code
_entity_poly.pdbx_strand_id
1 'polypeptide(L)'
;MKIHNAIIFATLKHQSQKRKGTDIPYIVHPMEVMQILTENDCSENAIVAGILHDTLEDTDTRPEEIEKEFGKEILELVQSESEDKSKSWKERKQHTIDCLKNDTLETKLVCCADKLSNIRSMYADFQNCGADLWKRFNAPKDELAWYYRSITDALADLNSFKMYAELKHTVKILFDTIN
;
A
#
# COMPACT_ATOMS: atom_id res chain seq x y z
N MET A 1 14.87 14.71 10.23
CA MET A 1 13.53 15.36 10.43
C MET A 1 12.52 15.11 9.29
N LYS A 2 12.90 14.48 8.16
CA LYS A 2 11.97 14.22 7.03
C LYS A 2 10.77 13.37 7.45
N ILE A 3 10.98 12.27 8.19
CA ILE A 3 9.90 11.40 8.68
C ILE A 3 8.89 12.19 9.53
N HIS A 4 9.36 13.04 10.46
CA HIS A 4 8.48 13.87 11.29
C HIS A 4 7.57 14.79 10.44
N ASN A 5 8.15 15.48 9.46
CA ASN A 5 7.41 16.35 8.55
C ASN A 5 6.41 15.55 7.71
N ALA A 6 6.78 14.37 7.22
CA ALA A 6 5.90 13.49 6.46
C ALA A 6 4.69 13.04 7.28
N ILE A 7 4.89 12.70 8.56
CA ILE A 7 3.80 12.35 9.48
C ILE A 7 2.82 13.53 9.62
N ILE A 8 3.33 14.75 9.86
CA ILE A 8 2.47 15.94 9.95
C ILE A 8 1.72 16.15 8.64
N PHE A 9 2.43 16.13 7.51
CA PHE A 9 1.85 16.36 6.18
C PHE A 9 0.73 15.36 5.88
N ALA A 10 1.00 14.06 5.98
CA ALA A 10 0.01 13.02 5.73
C ALA A 10 -1.18 13.10 6.69
N THR A 11 -0.94 13.40 7.98
CA THR A 11 -2.01 13.56 8.98
C THR A 11 -2.95 14.69 8.61
N LEU A 12 -2.43 15.84 8.20
CA LEU A 12 -3.24 16.99 7.79
C LEU A 12 -4.02 16.71 6.50
N LYS A 13 -3.38 16.05 5.52
CA LYS A 13 -4.01 15.74 4.23
C LYS A 13 -5.13 14.69 4.37
N HIS A 14 -4.95 13.68 5.22
CA HIS A 14 -5.95 12.62 5.46
C HIS A 14 -6.91 12.89 6.63
N GLN A 15 -6.90 14.08 7.25
CA GLN A 15 -7.59 14.37 8.51
C GLN A 15 -9.10 14.05 8.54
N SER A 16 -9.79 14.12 7.39
CA SER A 16 -11.22 13.83 7.29
C SER A 16 -11.54 12.44 6.75
N GLN A 17 -10.53 11.67 6.39
CA GLN A 17 -10.70 10.37 5.74
C GLN A 17 -10.74 9.22 6.76
N LYS A 18 -11.49 8.18 6.42
CA LYS A 18 -11.59 6.94 7.20
C LYS A 18 -11.26 5.73 6.32
N ARG A 19 -10.78 4.67 6.94
CA ARG A 19 -10.62 3.36 6.30
C ARG A 19 -11.98 2.84 5.82
N LYS A 20 -12.01 2.29 4.60
CA LYS A 20 -13.24 1.87 3.92
C LYS A 20 -14.08 0.92 4.77
N GLY A 21 -15.33 1.30 5.04
CA GLY A 21 -16.27 0.49 5.80
C GLY A 21 -16.03 0.47 7.31
N THR A 22 -15.23 1.40 7.84
CA THR A 22 -14.93 1.51 9.27
C THR A 22 -14.99 2.97 9.75
N ASP A 23 -14.87 3.20 11.06
CA ASP A 23 -14.68 4.52 11.67
C ASP A 23 -13.22 4.85 11.98
N ILE A 24 -12.28 3.98 11.55
CA ILE A 24 -10.85 4.16 11.80
C ILE A 24 -10.32 5.31 10.93
N PRO A 25 -9.61 6.31 11.52
CA PRO A 25 -8.96 7.37 10.74
C PRO A 25 -8.00 6.80 9.69
N TYR A 26 -8.02 7.35 8.46
CA TYR A 26 -7.21 6.83 7.36
C TYR A 26 -5.72 6.82 7.66
N ILE A 27 -5.23 7.81 8.39
CA ILE A 27 -3.80 7.96 8.74
C ILE A 27 -3.21 6.71 9.44
N VAL A 28 -4.03 5.86 10.05
CA VAL A 28 -3.56 4.59 10.65
C VAL A 28 -2.85 3.71 9.62
N HIS A 29 -3.35 3.68 8.37
CA HIS A 29 -2.72 2.91 7.29
C HIS A 29 -1.32 3.41 6.91
N PRO A 30 -1.08 4.68 6.55
CA PRO A 30 0.26 5.19 6.34
C PRO A 30 1.22 5.01 7.53
N MET A 31 0.71 5.08 8.77
CA MET A 31 1.53 4.81 9.95
C MET A 31 1.90 3.34 10.09
N GLU A 32 1.01 2.42 9.74
CA GLU A 32 1.33 0.99 9.69
C GLU A 32 2.34 0.68 8.58
N VAL A 33 2.21 1.29 7.39
CA VAL A 33 3.20 1.18 6.31
C VAL A 33 4.57 1.67 6.75
N MET A 34 4.64 2.83 7.41
CA MET A 34 5.85 3.37 8.03
C MET A 34 6.48 2.37 9.00
N GLN A 35 5.67 1.79 9.89
CA GLN A 35 6.14 0.81 10.87
C GLN A 35 6.74 -0.42 10.18
N ILE A 36 6.03 -0.99 9.19
CA ILE A 36 6.50 -2.16 8.43
C ILE A 36 7.85 -1.87 7.77
N LEU A 37 8.01 -0.73 7.11
CA LEU A 37 9.27 -0.34 6.47
C LEU A 37 10.39 -0.16 7.49
N THR A 38 10.11 0.44 8.65
CA THR A 38 11.08 0.64 9.73
C THR A 38 11.53 -0.71 10.32
N GLU A 39 10.62 -1.63 10.56
CA GLU A 39 10.91 -2.98 11.09
C GLU A 39 11.71 -3.87 10.11
N ASN A 40 11.76 -3.47 8.84
CA ASN A 40 12.54 -4.14 7.79
C ASN A 40 13.81 -3.37 7.38
N ASP A 41 14.26 -2.41 8.20
CA ASP A 41 15.50 -1.63 8.02
C ASP A 41 15.55 -0.92 6.63
N CYS A 42 14.40 -0.46 6.12
CA CYS A 42 14.33 0.27 4.86
C CYS A 42 14.92 1.68 4.99
N SER A 43 15.27 2.29 3.85
CA SER A 43 15.85 3.65 3.81
C SER A 43 14.88 4.72 4.33
N GLU A 44 15.42 5.87 4.77
CA GLU A 44 14.59 7.02 5.17
C GLU A 44 13.67 7.47 4.01
N ASN A 45 14.14 7.43 2.75
CA ASN A 45 13.34 7.79 1.59
C ASN A 45 12.16 6.84 1.39
N ALA A 46 12.37 5.52 1.51
CA ALA A 46 11.29 4.53 1.43
C ALA A 46 10.27 4.71 2.57
N ILE A 47 10.74 4.96 3.80
CA ILE A 47 9.87 5.21 4.96
C ILE A 47 9.01 6.47 4.74
N VAL A 48 9.62 7.57 4.28
CA VAL A 48 8.91 8.82 3.98
C VAL A 48 7.92 8.63 2.83
N ALA A 49 8.32 7.94 1.76
CA ALA A 49 7.42 7.61 0.66
C ALA A 49 6.24 6.75 1.13
N GLY A 50 6.48 5.77 2.01
CA GLY A 50 5.41 4.96 2.62
C GLY A 50 4.42 5.76 3.47
N ILE A 51 4.86 6.82 4.14
CA ILE A 51 3.96 7.74 4.86
C ILE A 51 3.11 8.56 3.88
N LEU A 52 3.66 8.92 2.72
CA LEU A 52 3.05 9.85 1.76
C LEU A 52 2.33 9.15 0.59
N HIS A 53 2.45 7.82 0.43
CA HIS A 53 2.12 7.09 -0.80
C HIS A 53 0.71 7.37 -1.34
N ASP A 54 -0.29 7.49 -0.47
CA ASP A 54 -1.68 7.73 -0.85
C ASP A 54 -2.05 9.22 -0.97
N THR A 55 -1.15 10.14 -0.62
CA THR A 55 -1.50 11.58 -0.58
C THR A 55 -1.80 12.14 -1.96
N LEU A 56 -1.06 11.75 -3.00
CA LEU A 56 -1.31 12.19 -4.38
C LEU A 56 -2.59 11.60 -4.96
N GLU A 57 -2.91 10.36 -4.59
CA GLU A 57 -4.07 9.67 -5.15
C GLU A 57 -5.37 10.05 -4.46
N ASP A 58 -5.35 10.20 -3.15
CA ASP A 58 -6.56 10.25 -2.33
C ASP A 58 -6.81 11.60 -1.64
N THR A 59 -5.96 12.61 -1.90
CA THR A 59 -6.13 13.97 -1.35
C THR A 59 -5.98 15.04 -2.44
N ASP A 60 -6.01 16.30 -2.03
CA ASP A 60 -5.75 17.46 -2.90
C ASP A 60 -4.25 17.78 -3.06
N THR A 61 -3.37 16.89 -2.62
CA THR A 61 -1.92 17.07 -2.69
C THR A 61 -1.45 17.12 -4.14
N ARG A 62 -0.62 18.12 -4.46
CA ARG A 62 0.00 18.24 -5.77
C ARG A 62 1.44 17.76 -5.74
N PRO A 63 1.97 17.22 -6.85
CA PRO A 63 3.36 16.76 -6.95
C PRO A 63 4.39 17.80 -6.48
N GLU A 64 4.15 19.09 -6.83
CA GLU A 64 5.06 20.18 -6.47
C GLU A 64 5.16 20.42 -4.96
N GLU A 65 4.11 20.09 -4.20
CA GLU A 65 4.13 20.19 -2.73
C GLU A 65 5.07 19.15 -2.15
N ILE A 66 5.02 17.90 -2.64
CA ILE A 66 5.91 16.81 -2.20
C ILE A 66 7.35 17.09 -2.63
N GLU A 67 7.58 17.48 -3.89
CA GLU A 67 8.93 17.76 -4.39
C GLU A 67 9.60 18.87 -3.59
N LYS A 68 8.87 19.94 -3.30
CA LYS A 68 9.39 21.10 -2.56
C LYS A 68 9.76 20.75 -1.11
N GLU A 69 8.97 19.91 -0.44
CA GLU A 69 9.17 19.63 0.98
C GLU A 69 10.07 18.43 1.22
N PHE A 70 9.99 17.40 0.38
CA PHE A 70 10.65 16.11 0.60
C PHE A 70 11.72 15.79 -0.44
N GLY A 71 11.70 16.45 -1.60
CA GLY A 71 12.66 16.24 -2.69
C GLY A 71 12.15 15.30 -3.78
N LYS A 72 12.84 15.37 -4.92
CA LYS A 72 12.44 14.67 -6.16
C LYS A 72 12.43 13.14 -6.01
N GLU A 73 13.40 12.56 -5.33
CA GLU A 73 13.50 11.11 -5.13
C GLU A 73 12.25 10.55 -4.40
N ILE A 74 11.78 11.25 -3.37
CA ILE A 74 10.58 10.85 -2.63
C ILE A 74 9.33 11.05 -3.49
N LEU A 75 9.27 12.13 -4.26
CA LEU A 75 8.16 12.32 -5.21
C LEU A 75 8.07 11.17 -6.22
N GLU A 76 9.19 10.74 -6.80
CA GLU A 76 9.22 9.63 -7.76
C GLU A 76 8.70 8.33 -7.12
N LEU A 77 9.08 8.03 -5.88
CA LEU A 77 8.57 6.87 -5.14
C LEU A 77 7.07 6.97 -4.85
N VAL A 78 6.57 8.14 -4.47
CA VAL A 78 5.12 8.34 -4.22
C VAL A 78 4.33 8.25 -5.52
N GLN A 79 4.85 8.78 -6.63
CA GLN A 79 4.21 8.70 -7.94
C GLN A 79 4.12 7.27 -8.47
N SER A 80 5.10 6.40 -8.16
CA SER A 80 5.07 4.99 -8.57
C SER A 80 3.94 4.19 -7.94
N GLU A 81 3.42 4.62 -6.78
CA GLU A 81 2.25 4.00 -6.15
C GLU A 81 0.90 4.55 -6.65
N SER A 82 0.91 5.68 -7.40
CA SER A 82 -0.31 6.35 -7.86
C SER A 82 -0.89 5.69 -9.12
N GLU A 83 -2.22 5.47 -9.13
CA GLU A 83 -2.92 4.82 -10.24
C GLU A 83 -3.66 5.83 -11.15
N ASP A 84 -3.73 5.54 -12.45
CA ASP A 84 -4.54 6.29 -13.43
C ASP A 84 -6.04 5.96 -13.25
N LYS A 85 -6.77 6.78 -12.51
CA LYS A 85 -8.19 6.59 -12.22
C LYS A 85 -9.12 6.66 -13.45
N SER A 86 -8.62 7.04 -14.62
CA SER A 86 -9.38 7.01 -15.87
C SER A 86 -9.57 5.59 -16.42
N LYS A 87 -8.74 4.63 -15.99
CA LYS A 87 -8.76 3.22 -16.42
C LYS A 87 -9.65 2.36 -15.51
N SER A 88 -10.07 1.22 -16.04
CA SER A 88 -10.79 0.21 -15.27
C SER A 88 -9.92 -0.32 -14.12
N TRP A 89 -10.56 -0.88 -13.08
CA TRP A 89 -9.85 -1.50 -11.96
C TRP A 89 -8.83 -2.55 -12.42
N LYS A 90 -9.23 -3.42 -13.34
CA LYS A 90 -8.38 -4.49 -13.88
C LYS A 90 -7.15 -3.97 -14.60
N GLU A 91 -7.31 -2.94 -15.44
CA GLU A 91 -6.22 -2.33 -16.18
C GLU A 91 -5.22 -1.64 -15.24
N ARG A 92 -5.70 -0.95 -14.22
CA ARG A 92 -4.83 -0.34 -13.21
C ARG A 92 -4.01 -1.37 -12.46
N LYS A 93 -4.65 -2.44 -11.97
CA LYS A 93 -3.96 -3.52 -11.23
C LYS A 93 -2.96 -4.28 -12.12
N GLN A 94 -3.30 -4.53 -13.39
CA GLN A 94 -2.37 -5.12 -14.33
C GLN A 94 -1.16 -4.22 -14.58
N HIS A 95 -1.37 -2.91 -14.72
CA HIS A 95 -0.29 -1.95 -14.90
C HIS A 95 0.67 -1.95 -13.69
N THR A 96 0.16 -1.90 -12.48
CA THR A 96 0.97 -2.00 -11.25
C THR A 96 1.82 -3.27 -11.25
N ILE A 97 1.22 -4.44 -11.55
CA ILE A 97 1.93 -5.72 -11.61
C ILE A 97 3.07 -5.70 -12.64
N ASP A 98 2.82 -5.11 -13.81
CA ASP A 98 3.82 -5.09 -14.90
C ASP A 98 4.97 -4.12 -14.63
N CYS A 99 4.69 -2.95 -14.01
CA CYS A 99 5.71 -2.00 -13.58
C CYS A 99 6.62 -2.60 -12.50
N LEU A 100 6.04 -3.22 -11.46
CA LEU A 100 6.80 -3.79 -10.34
C LEU A 100 7.89 -4.77 -10.75
N LYS A 101 7.74 -5.49 -11.85
CA LYS A 101 8.77 -6.45 -12.33
C LYS A 101 10.12 -5.79 -12.59
N ASN A 102 10.11 -4.51 -13.01
CA ASN A 102 11.29 -3.77 -13.43
C ASN A 102 11.59 -2.56 -12.54
N ASP A 103 10.79 -2.33 -11.50
CA ASP A 103 10.94 -1.19 -10.60
C ASP A 103 12.15 -1.31 -9.69
N THR A 104 12.51 -0.19 -9.08
CA THR A 104 13.61 -0.11 -8.11
C THR A 104 13.31 -0.93 -6.85
N LEU A 105 14.35 -1.28 -6.10
CA LEU A 105 14.18 -1.95 -4.82
C LEU A 105 13.30 -1.12 -3.86
N GLU A 106 13.50 0.18 -3.80
CA GLU A 106 12.73 1.06 -2.90
C GLU A 106 11.25 1.10 -3.26
N THR A 107 10.90 1.21 -4.54
CA THR A 107 9.50 1.11 -5.02
C THR A 107 8.87 -0.22 -4.58
N LYS A 108 9.57 -1.32 -4.81
CA LYS A 108 9.08 -2.66 -4.42
C LYS A 108 8.88 -2.79 -2.90
N LEU A 109 9.76 -2.19 -2.10
CA LEU A 109 9.65 -2.20 -0.64
C LEU A 109 8.42 -1.42 -0.17
N VAL A 110 8.20 -0.22 -0.73
CA VAL A 110 7.01 0.61 -0.40
C VAL A 110 5.74 -0.14 -0.79
N CYS A 111 5.67 -0.66 -2.02
CA CYS A 111 4.53 -1.45 -2.48
C CYS A 111 4.28 -2.68 -1.58
N CYS A 112 5.32 -3.43 -1.23
CA CYS A 112 5.20 -4.59 -0.34
C CYS A 112 4.61 -4.22 1.02
N ALA A 113 5.08 -3.12 1.61
CA ALA A 113 4.59 -2.66 2.91
C ALA A 113 3.13 -2.19 2.85
N ASP A 114 2.73 -1.46 1.80
CA ASP A 114 1.34 -1.09 1.55
C ASP A 114 0.44 -2.31 1.43
N LYS A 115 0.83 -3.26 0.57
CA LYS A 115 0.01 -4.46 0.34
C LYS A 115 -0.05 -5.34 1.58
N LEU A 116 1.01 -5.39 2.40
CA LEU A 116 1.00 -6.09 3.68
C LEU A 116 0.04 -5.43 4.68
N SER A 117 0.08 -4.11 4.85
CA SER A 117 -0.86 -3.39 5.71
C SER A 117 -2.30 -3.62 5.27
N ASN A 118 -2.57 -3.54 3.97
CA ASN A 118 -3.91 -3.76 3.43
C ASN A 118 -4.39 -5.20 3.64
N ILE A 119 -3.56 -6.23 3.41
CA ILE A 119 -3.98 -7.63 3.59
C ILE A 119 -4.15 -8.00 5.07
N ARG A 120 -3.35 -7.41 5.99
CA ARG A 120 -3.54 -7.55 7.44
C ARG A 120 -4.92 -7.04 7.87
N SER A 121 -5.31 -5.85 7.39
CA SER A 121 -6.63 -5.27 7.65
C SER A 121 -7.74 -6.16 7.09
N MET A 122 -7.60 -6.65 5.84
CA MET A 122 -8.58 -7.56 5.24
C MET A 122 -8.69 -8.88 6.03
N TYR A 123 -7.59 -9.44 6.48
CA TYR A 123 -7.58 -10.67 7.26
C TYR A 123 -8.26 -10.47 8.63
N ALA A 124 -7.95 -9.39 9.33
CA ALA A 124 -8.59 -9.05 10.61
C ALA A 124 -10.11 -8.84 10.45
N ASP A 125 -10.51 -8.11 9.41
CA ASP A 125 -11.92 -7.92 9.08
C ASP A 125 -12.63 -9.24 8.73
N PHE A 126 -11.95 -10.13 7.98
CA PHE A 126 -12.49 -11.45 7.67
C PHE A 126 -12.73 -12.29 8.92
N GLN A 127 -11.83 -12.24 9.90
CA GLN A 127 -12.01 -12.94 11.19
C GLN A 127 -13.25 -12.43 11.93
N ASN A 128 -13.62 -11.15 11.76
CA ASN A 128 -14.74 -10.53 12.44
C ASN A 128 -16.08 -10.72 11.71
N CYS A 129 -16.10 -10.65 10.37
CA CYS A 129 -17.35 -10.64 9.59
C CYS A 129 -17.44 -11.73 8.51
N GLY A 130 -16.42 -12.60 8.39
CA GLY A 130 -16.42 -13.68 7.40
C GLY A 130 -16.57 -13.20 5.96
N ALA A 131 -17.36 -13.92 5.17
CA ALA A 131 -17.58 -13.63 3.74
C ALA A 131 -18.26 -12.28 3.47
N ASP A 132 -18.85 -11.64 4.47
CA ASP A 132 -19.45 -10.30 4.30
C ASP A 132 -18.38 -9.22 4.03
N LEU A 133 -17.13 -9.49 4.35
CA LEU A 133 -15.99 -8.65 3.98
C LEU A 133 -16.00 -8.31 2.47
N TRP A 134 -16.24 -9.30 1.62
CA TRP A 134 -16.13 -9.14 0.16
C TRP A 134 -17.10 -8.11 -0.41
N LYS A 135 -18.23 -7.88 0.27
CA LYS A 135 -19.23 -6.86 -0.13
C LYS A 135 -18.73 -5.42 -0.02
N ARG A 136 -17.62 -5.19 0.73
CA ARG A 136 -17.02 -3.87 0.89
C ARG A 136 -16.15 -3.45 -0.32
N PHE A 137 -15.76 -4.41 -1.17
CA PHE A 137 -14.88 -4.15 -2.31
C PHE A 137 -15.67 -3.99 -3.61
N ASN A 138 -15.12 -3.20 -4.54
CA ASN A 138 -15.70 -3.02 -5.87
C ASN A 138 -15.37 -4.19 -6.81
N ALA A 139 -14.33 -4.96 -6.47
CA ALA A 139 -13.92 -6.16 -7.20
C ALA A 139 -14.33 -7.43 -6.44
N PRO A 140 -14.74 -8.50 -7.13
CA PRO A 140 -15.08 -9.78 -6.50
C PRO A 140 -13.84 -10.45 -5.86
N LYS A 141 -14.06 -11.38 -4.91
CA LYS A 141 -13.01 -12.12 -4.20
C LYS A 141 -11.94 -12.68 -5.14
N ASP A 142 -12.34 -13.27 -6.25
CA ASP A 142 -11.42 -13.95 -7.18
C ASP A 142 -10.50 -12.94 -7.89
N GLU A 143 -10.99 -11.75 -8.21
CA GLU A 143 -10.15 -10.68 -8.79
C GLU A 143 -9.17 -10.11 -7.75
N LEU A 144 -9.61 -9.93 -6.51
CA LEU A 144 -8.73 -9.54 -5.41
C LEU A 144 -7.65 -10.60 -5.18
N ALA A 145 -8.02 -11.88 -5.17
CA ALA A 145 -7.09 -12.99 -5.03
C ALA A 145 -6.06 -13.03 -6.17
N TRP A 146 -6.52 -12.85 -7.43
CA TRP A 146 -5.64 -12.73 -8.58
C TRP A 146 -4.63 -11.59 -8.40
N TYR A 147 -5.10 -10.41 -8.00
CA TYR A 147 -4.24 -9.24 -7.82
C TYR A 147 -3.16 -9.48 -6.76
N TYR A 148 -3.55 -9.92 -5.56
CA TYR A 148 -2.61 -10.14 -4.46
C TYR A 148 -1.60 -11.25 -4.76
N ARG A 149 -2.01 -12.34 -5.42
CA ARG A 149 -1.08 -13.39 -5.86
C ARG A 149 -0.10 -12.86 -6.89
N SER A 150 -0.57 -12.12 -7.89
CA SER A 150 0.28 -11.52 -8.93
C SER A 150 1.27 -10.50 -8.36
N ILE A 151 0.86 -9.67 -7.40
CA ILE A 151 1.76 -8.76 -6.67
C ILE A 151 2.82 -9.56 -5.90
N THR A 152 2.42 -10.61 -5.19
CA THR A 152 3.35 -11.46 -4.45
C THR A 152 4.38 -12.10 -5.39
N ASP A 153 3.97 -12.53 -6.56
CA ASP A 153 4.89 -13.10 -7.58
C ASP A 153 5.81 -12.03 -8.16
N ALA A 154 5.32 -10.81 -8.43
CA ALA A 154 6.13 -9.70 -8.94
C ALA A 154 7.18 -9.19 -7.93
N LEU A 155 6.92 -9.38 -6.63
CA LEU A 155 7.81 -9.01 -5.52
C LEU A 155 8.71 -10.16 -5.04
N ALA A 156 8.84 -11.25 -5.80
CA ALA A 156 9.55 -12.46 -5.36
C ALA A 156 11.05 -12.24 -5.07
N ASP A 157 11.67 -11.20 -5.61
CA ASP A 157 13.03 -10.79 -5.30
C ASP A 157 13.21 -10.19 -3.90
N LEU A 158 12.12 -9.85 -3.21
CA LEU A 158 12.13 -9.43 -1.80
C LEU A 158 12.15 -10.61 -0.81
N ASN A 159 12.52 -11.81 -1.24
CA ASN A 159 12.44 -13.04 -0.43
C ASN A 159 13.28 -13.02 0.87
N SER A 160 14.25 -12.12 1.00
CA SER A 160 15.04 -11.91 2.21
C SER A 160 14.36 -11.02 3.25
N PHE A 161 13.29 -10.31 2.89
CA PHE A 161 12.58 -9.40 3.80
C PHE A 161 11.44 -10.12 4.52
N LYS A 162 11.33 -9.88 5.83
CA LYS A 162 10.27 -10.49 6.68
C LYS A 162 8.87 -10.06 6.22
N MET A 163 8.70 -8.79 5.82
CA MET A 163 7.42 -8.28 5.34
C MET A 163 6.92 -9.02 4.09
N TYR A 164 7.81 -9.43 3.17
CA TYR A 164 7.42 -10.22 2.01
C TYR A 164 6.97 -11.63 2.41
N ALA A 165 7.70 -12.29 3.31
CA ALA A 165 7.31 -13.61 3.79
C ALA A 165 5.93 -13.58 4.48
N GLU A 166 5.64 -12.53 5.24
CA GLU A 166 4.35 -12.33 5.88
C GLU A 166 3.24 -12.02 4.87
N LEU A 167 3.50 -11.13 3.89
CA LEU A 167 2.56 -10.83 2.81
C LEU A 167 2.14 -12.12 2.10
N LYS A 168 3.12 -12.91 1.65
CA LYS A 168 2.89 -14.18 0.95
C LYS A 168 2.08 -15.18 1.79
N HIS A 169 2.40 -15.28 3.08
CA HIS A 169 1.70 -16.16 4.01
C HIS A 169 0.24 -15.72 4.21
N THR A 170 0.01 -14.44 4.44
CA THR A 170 -1.34 -13.90 4.69
C THR A 170 -2.23 -13.99 3.44
N VAL A 171 -1.66 -13.71 2.25
CA VAL A 171 -2.36 -13.91 0.97
C VAL A 171 -2.81 -15.36 0.83
N LYS A 172 -1.93 -16.33 1.11
CA LYS A 172 -2.26 -17.75 1.05
C LYS A 172 -3.39 -18.12 2.03
N ILE A 173 -3.30 -17.66 3.28
CA ILE A 173 -4.35 -17.96 4.27
C ILE A 173 -5.69 -17.38 3.82
N LEU A 174 -5.73 -16.10 3.47
CA LEU A 174 -6.97 -15.39 3.18
C LEU A 174 -7.69 -15.91 1.93
N PHE A 175 -6.94 -16.29 0.89
CA PHE A 175 -7.53 -16.64 -0.40
C PHE A 175 -7.54 -18.13 -0.74
N ASP A 176 -6.68 -18.95 -0.11
CA ASP A 176 -6.54 -20.37 -0.46
C ASP A 176 -7.10 -21.31 0.63
N THR A 177 -7.05 -20.88 1.91
CA THR A 177 -7.39 -21.77 3.03
C THR A 177 -8.79 -21.50 3.58
N ILE A 178 -9.33 -20.31 3.37
CA ILE A 178 -10.60 -19.89 3.93
C ILE A 178 -11.67 -19.95 2.81
N ASN A 179 -12.51 -20.99 2.87
CA ASN A 179 -13.70 -21.18 2.03
C ASN A 179 -14.89 -20.37 2.54
#